data_0608836aa68b2060d7824734a940f690
#
_entry.id   0608836aa68b2060d7824734a940f690
#
_cell.length_a   1.000
_cell.length_b   1.000
_cell.length_c   1.000
_cell.angle_alpha   90.00
_cell.angle_beta   90.00
_cell.angle_gamma   90.00
#
_symmetry.space_group_name_H-M   'P 1'
#
loop_
_entity.id
_entity.type
_entity.pdbx_description
1 polymer ?
#
loop_
_entity_poly.entity_id
_entity_poly.type
_entity_poly.pdbx_seq_one_letter_code
_entity_poly.pdbx_strand_id
1 'polypeptide(L)'
;MLLQFAIDETSEAYLTSTAEERREAVADIERAFDENVNYPDYARKLHLIENCIYGVDIQPIAIQISKLRFFISLVIDQKRNDNPADNFGIRPLPNLEAKFVAANSLLGLKKTEATLFDSEEIKQKDSQLKIAKH
;
A
#
# COMPACT_ATOMS: atom_id res chain seq x y z
N MET A 1 2.59 -0.75 21.82
CA MET A 1 1.98 0.54 21.44
C MET A 1 1.98 0.78 19.92
N LEU A 2 3.06 0.48 19.16
CA LEU A 2 3.07 0.58 17.69
C LEU A 2 2.27 -0.53 16.98
N LEU A 3 2.25 -1.75 17.52
CA LEU A 3 1.43 -2.87 17.01
C LEU A 3 -0.08 -2.58 17.04
N GLN A 4 -0.54 -1.80 18.02
CA GLN A 4 -1.96 -1.47 18.16
C GLN A 4 -2.46 -0.48 17.10
N PHE A 5 -1.57 0.35 16.55
CA PHE A 5 -1.88 1.25 15.45
C PHE A 5 -1.89 0.55 14.07
N ALA A 6 -1.23 -0.60 13.96
CA ALA A 6 -1.18 -1.35 12.70
C ALA A 6 -2.42 -2.21 12.47
N ILE A 7 -3.21 -2.49 13.51
CA ILE A 7 -4.49 -3.22 13.44
C ILE A 7 -5.59 -2.24 13.84
N ASP A 8 -5.98 -1.39 12.93
CA ASP A 8 -7.19 -0.58 13.10
C ASP A 8 -8.42 -1.46 12.83
N GLU A 9 -8.99 -2.01 13.92
CA GLU A 9 -10.18 -2.85 13.88
C GLU A 9 -11.43 -2.12 13.32
N THR A 10 -11.37 -0.81 13.20
CA THR A 10 -12.45 0.03 12.66
C THR A 10 -12.29 0.28 11.16
N SER A 11 -11.15 -0.05 10.57
CA SER A 11 -10.89 0.16 9.15
C SER A 11 -11.78 -0.73 8.29
N GLU A 12 -12.25 -0.19 7.16
CA GLU A 12 -13.06 -0.94 6.19
C GLU A 12 -12.32 -2.18 5.67
N ALA A 13 -11.00 -2.09 5.50
CA ALA A 13 -10.15 -3.20 5.10
C ALA A 13 -10.14 -4.32 6.15
N TYR A 14 -10.11 -3.99 7.44
CA TYR A 14 -10.18 -4.98 8.52
C TYR A 14 -11.55 -5.65 8.58
N LEU A 15 -12.62 -4.89 8.44
CA LEU A 15 -13.99 -5.40 8.51
C LEU A 15 -14.35 -6.32 7.34
N THR A 16 -13.78 -6.09 6.17
CA THR A 16 -14.01 -6.91 4.96
C THR A 16 -13.08 -8.11 4.84
N SER A 17 -11.97 -8.16 5.62
CA SER A 17 -10.99 -9.23 5.57
C SER A 17 -11.50 -10.53 6.23
N THR A 18 -11.00 -11.67 5.72
CA THR A 18 -11.26 -12.98 6.33
C THR A 18 -10.46 -13.17 7.62
N ALA A 19 -10.85 -14.15 8.45
CA ALA A 19 -10.12 -14.47 9.67
C ALA A 19 -8.68 -14.96 9.40
N GLU A 20 -8.45 -15.62 8.24
CA GLU A 20 -7.12 -16.07 7.82
C GLU A 20 -6.25 -14.91 7.41
N GLU A 21 -6.75 -13.99 6.57
CA GLU A 21 -6.02 -12.78 6.16
C GLU A 21 -5.62 -11.92 7.37
N ARG A 22 -6.49 -11.81 8.36
CA ARG A 22 -6.16 -11.08 9.61
C ARG A 22 -5.05 -11.74 10.39
N ARG A 23 -5.05 -13.08 10.50
CA ARG A 23 -3.98 -13.83 11.18
C ARG A 23 -2.64 -13.69 10.47
N GLU A 24 -2.64 -13.77 9.14
CA GLU A 24 -1.43 -13.57 8.34
C GLU A 24 -0.88 -12.14 8.50
N ALA A 25 -1.75 -11.13 8.44
CA ALA A 25 -1.35 -9.74 8.65
C ALA A 25 -0.75 -9.50 10.05
N VAL A 26 -1.34 -10.08 11.10
CA VAL A 26 -0.79 -10.01 12.46
C VAL A 26 0.57 -10.69 12.55
N ALA A 27 0.70 -11.90 11.99
CA ALA A 27 1.97 -12.62 12.00
C ALA A 27 3.07 -11.88 11.22
N ASP A 28 2.73 -11.22 10.11
CA ASP A 28 3.66 -10.39 9.35
C ASP A 28 4.12 -9.16 10.12
N ILE A 29 3.21 -8.53 10.86
CA ILE A 29 3.54 -7.38 11.72
C ILE A 29 4.44 -7.84 12.87
N GLU A 30 4.08 -8.91 13.58
CA GLU A 30 4.89 -9.45 14.66
C GLU A 30 6.30 -9.80 14.18
N ARG A 31 6.42 -10.46 13.03
CA ARG A 31 7.72 -10.79 12.43
C ARG A 31 8.52 -9.54 12.03
N ALA A 32 7.85 -8.48 11.56
CA ALA A 32 8.54 -7.23 11.20
C ALA A 32 9.16 -6.54 12.43
N PHE A 33 8.54 -6.68 13.60
CA PHE A 33 9.04 -6.13 14.86
C PHE A 33 9.90 -7.11 15.68
N ASP A 34 10.10 -8.35 15.22
CA ASP A 34 10.93 -9.32 15.92
C ASP A 34 12.42 -8.95 15.79
N GLU A 35 13.02 -8.55 16.90
CA GLU A 35 14.44 -8.16 16.98
C GLU A 35 15.40 -9.34 16.74
N ASN A 36 14.96 -10.59 16.77
CA ASN A 36 15.78 -11.74 16.40
C ASN A 36 15.95 -11.86 14.88
N VAL A 37 14.94 -11.40 14.12
CA VAL A 37 14.87 -11.53 12.66
C VAL A 37 15.29 -10.23 11.96
N ASN A 38 15.01 -9.08 12.56
CA ASN A 38 15.23 -7.77 11.94
C ASN A 38 15.97 -6.82 12.88
N TYR A 39 16.58 -5.78 12.31
CA TYR A 39 17.04 -4.63 13.09
C TYR A 39 15.85 -3.72 13.43
N PRO A 40 15.93 -2.92 14.52
CA PRO A 40 14.79 -2.15 15.03
C PRO A 40 14.14 -1.19 14.02
N ASP A 41 14.88 -0.71 13.04
CA ASP A 41 14.38 0.25 12.05
C ASP A 41 13.66 -0.41 10.85
N TYR A 42 13.76 -1.73 10.69
CA TYR A 42 13.12 -2.45 9.59
C TYR A 42 11.61 -2.22 9.52
N ALA A 43 10.92 -2.46 10.63
CA ALA A 43 9.47 -2.33 10.69
C ALA A 43 9.00 -0.89 10.42
N ARG A 44 9.73 0.11 10.90
CA ARG A 44 9.43 1.52 10.63
C ARG A 44 9.59 1.87 9.17
N LYS A 45 10.71 1.44 8.55
CA LYS A 45 10.97 1.66 7.13
C LYS A 45 9.93 0.96 6.26
N LEU A 46 9.60 -0.29 6.58
CA LEU A 46 8.58 -1.06 5.87
C LEU A 46 7.24 -0.32 5.90
N HIS A 47 6.79 0.10 7.08
CA HIS A 47 5.53 0.82 7.24
C HIS A 47 5.50 2.13 6.44
N LEU A 48 6.57 2.92 6.46
CA LEU A 48 6.67 4.16 5.70
C LEU A 48 6.61 3.91 4.19
N ILE A 49 7.34 2.91 3.71
CA ILE A 49 7.39 2.54 2.29
C ILE A 49 6.02 2.03 1.83
N GLU A 50 5.35 1.21 2.64
CA GLU A 50 4.06 0.61 2.29
C GLU A 50 2.89 1.58 2.42
N ASN A 51 2.93 2.55 3.33
CA ASN A 51 1.73 3.31 3.66
C ASN A 51 1.86 4.82 3.42
N CYS A 52 3.07 5.39 3.45
CA CYS A 52 3.25 6.83 3.48
C CYS A 52 3.91 7.40 2.23
N ILE A 53 4.68 6.59 1.46
CA ILE A 53 5.50 7.10 0.37
C ILE A 53 4.84 6.79 -0.98
N TYR A 54 4.68 7.84 -1.78
CA TYR A 54 4.24 7.76 -3.17
C TYR A 54 5.24 8.51 -4.05
N GLY A 55 5.55 7.98 -5.23
CA GLY A 55 6.51 8.58 -6.14
C GLY A 55 5.98 8.66 -7.56
N VAL A 56 6.15 9.83 -8.16
CA VAL A 56 5.85 10.06 -9.58
C VAL A 56 7.07 10.68 -10.23
N ASP A 57 7.54 10.11 -11.32
CA ASP A 57 8.61 10.66 -12.13
C ASP A 57 8.27 10.50 -13.62
N ILE A 58 8.74 11.42 -14.45
CA ILE A 58 8.53 11.34 -15.91
C ILE A 58 9.38 10.23 -16.53
N GLN A 59 10.48 9.86 -15.89
CA GLN A 59 11.42 8.86 -16.40
C GLN A 59 11.15 7.48 -15.77
N PRO A 60 10.77 6.47 -16.58
CA PRO A 60 10.55 5.12 -16.07
C PRO A 60 11.76 4.53 -15.34
N ILE A 61 12.98 4.84 -15.79
CA ILE A 61 14.22 4.36 -15.18
C ILE A 61 14.41 4.93 -13.78
N ALA A 62 14.03 6.18 -13.53
CA ALA A 62 14.11 6.79 -12.19
C ALA A 62 13.20 6.08 -11.20
N ILE A 63 12.02 5.66 -11.63
CA ILE A 63 11.10 4.85 -10.84
C ILE A 63 11.72 3.49 -10.47
N GLN A 64 12.35 2.80 -11.42
CA GLN A 64 13.01 1.51 -11.15
C GLN A 64 14.19 1.66 -10.17
N ILE A 65 15.00 2.69 -10.34
CA ILE A 65 16.11 3.00 -9.42
C ILE A 65 15.56 3.29 -8.02
N SER A 66 14.48 4.03 -7.90
CA SER A 66 13.84 4.34 -6.62
C SER A 66 13.36 3.07 -5.91
N LYS A 67 12.66 2.18 -6.62
CA LYS A 67 12.22 0.88 -6.10
C LYS A 67 13.40 0.03 -5.62
N LEU A 68 14.48 -0.03 -6.41
CA LEU A 68 15.70 -0.75 -6.03
C LEU A 68 16.34 -0.18 -4.75
N ARG A 69 16.38 1.14 -4.61
CA ARG A 69 16.90 1.79 -3.40
C ARG A 69 16.08 1.47 -2.16
N PHE A 70 14.75 1.42 -2.26
CA PHE A 70 13.89 0.98 -1.16
C PHE A 70 14.13 -0.48 -0.80
N PHE A 71 14.26 -1.35 -1.82
CA PHE A 71 14.61 -2.75 -1.59
C PHE A 71 15.93 -2.90 -0.82
N ILE A 72 17.00 -2.27 -1.28
CA ILE A 72 18.31 -2.32 -0.61
C ILE A 72 18.18 -1.79 0.82
N SER A 73 17.47 -0.69 1.04
CA SER A 73 17.27 -0.11 2.37
C SER A 73 16.53 -1.05 3.33
N LEU A 74 15.63 -1.89 2.84
CA LEU A 74 14.94 -2.89 3.66
C LEU A 74 15.82 -4.13 3.88
N VAL A 75 16.56 -4.58 2.87
CA VAL A 75 17.40 -5.79 2.98
C VAL A 75 18.52 -5.62 4.01
N ILE A 76 19.15 -4.46 4.07
CA ILE A 76 20.24 -4.21 5.03
C ILE A 76 19.78 -4.20 6.50
N ASP A 77 18.49 -4.02 6.75
CA ASP A 77 17.91 -4.05 8.09
C ASP A 77 17.33 -5.44 8.45
N GLN A 78 17.44 -6.42 7.57
CA GLN A 78 17.04 -7.80 7.84
C GLN A 78 18.25 -8.62 8.28
N LYS A 79 18.07 -9.52 9.23
CA LYS A 79 19.11 -10.45 9.67
C LYS A 79 19.05 -11.71 8.82
N ARG A 80 20.19 -12.05 8.24
CA ARG A 80 20.34 -13.28 7.48
C ARG A 80 20.34 -14.49 8.41
N ASN A 81 19.63 -15.55 8.04
CA ASN A 81 19.75 -16.88 8.61
C ASN A 81 20.46 -17.83 7.62
N ASP A 82 20.78 -19.05 8.06
CA ASP A 82 21.50 -20.04 7.26
C ASP A 82 20.57 -21.02 6.53
N ASN A 83 19.25 -20.71 6.44
CA ASN A 83 18.27 -21.59 5.82
C ASN A 83 17.95 -21.14 4.37
N PRO A 84 18.48 -21.85 3.33
CA PRO A 84 18.17 -21.51 1.92
C PRO A 84 16.70 -21.69 1.55
N ALA A 85 15.98 -22.59 2.24
CA ALA A 85 14.57 -22.86 1.96
C ALA A 85 13.66 -21.69 2.37
N ASP A 86 14.12 -20.84 3.30
CA ASP A 86 13.45 -19.59 3.72
C ASP A 86 14.12 -18.36 3.10
N ASN A 87 14.70 -18.48 1.91
CA ASN A 87 15.43 -17.41 1.24
C ASN A 87 16.45 -16.70 2.17
N PHE A 88 17.13 -17.44 3.03
CA PHE A 88 18.05 -16.93 4.04
C PHE A 88 17.41 -15.93 5.04
N GLY A 89 16.11 -15.98 5.24
CA GLY A 89 15.36 -15.06 6.08
C GLY A 89 15.04 -13.71 5.44
N ILE A 90 15.48 -13.48 4.19
CA ILE A 90 15.28 -12.22 3.49
C ILE A 90 13.89 -12.18 2.85
N ARG A 91 13.10 -11.20 3.23
CA ARG A 91 11.77 -10.97 2.65
C ARG A 91 11.85 -10.16 1.35
N PRO A 92 10.97 -10.45 0.39
CA PRO A 92 10.89 -9.68 -0.85
C PRO A 92 10.39 -8.25 -0.57
N LEU A 93 10.61 -7.37 -1.55
CA LEU A 93 10.06 -6.02 -1.53
C LEU A 93 8.53 -6.08 -1.59
N PRO A 94 7.83 -5.27 -0.78
CA PRO A 94 6.38 -5.10 -0.93
C PRO A 94 6.00 -4.57 -2.32
N ASN A 95 4.76 -4.80 -2.74
CA ASN A 95 4.29 -4.36 -4.04
C ASN A 95 4.17 -2.84 -4.10
N LEU A 96 5.10 -2.21 -4.82
CA LEU A 96 5.17 -0.76 -4.99
C LEU A 96 4.64 -0.27 -6.35
N GLU A 97 4.08 -1.16 -7.19
CA GLU A 97 3.66 -0.82 -8.55
C GLU A 97 2.58 0.28 -8.58
N ALA A 98 1.63 0.25 -7.65
CA ALA A 98 0.58 1.26 -7.55
C ALA A 98 1.05 2.59 -6.90
N LYS A 99 2.21 2.59 -6.24
CA LYS A 99 2.71 3.75 -5.49
C LYS A 99 3.80 4.52 -6.22
N PHE A 100 4.54 3.85 -7.10
CA PHE A 100 5.64 4.44 -7.87
C PHE A 100 5.33 4.33 -9.36
N VAL A 101 4.90 5.43 -9.95
CA VAL A 101 4.37 5.49 -11.31
C VAL A 101 5.19 6.43 -12.19
N ALA A 102 5.53 5.97 -13.40
CA ALA A 102 6.12 6.82 -14.42
C ALA A 102 5.01 7.63 -15.10
N ALA A 103 4.92 8.91 -14.78
CA ALA A 103 3.91 9.80 -15.36
C ALA A 103 4.37 11.26 -15.32
N ASN A 104 3.80 12.08 -16.20
CA ASN A 104 4.00 13.51 -16.16
C ASN A 104 2.96 14.15 -15.22
N SER A 105 3.38 14.53 -14.03
CA SER A 105 2.52 15.16 -13.01
C SER A 105 2.07 16.58 -13.37
N LEU A 106 2.65 17.21 -14.39
CA LEU A 106 2.28 18.55 -14.86
C LEU A 106 1.16 18.52 -15.92
N LEU A 107 0.88 17.35 -16.50
CA LEU A 107 -0.24 17.22 -17.41
C LEU A 107 -1.54 17.15 -16.61
N GLY A 108 -2.37 18.20 -16.72
CA GLY A 108 -3.71 18.15 -16.18
C GLY A 108 -4.51 17.00 -16.78
N LEU A 109 -5.29 16.32 -15.96
CA LEU A 109 -6.25 15.34 -16.44
C LEU A 109 -7.22 16.06 -17.38
N LYS A 110 -7.32 15.60 -18.65
CA LYS A 110 -8.42 16.03 -19.51
C LYS A 110 -9.72 15.69 -18.78
N LYS A 111 -10.51 16.72 -18.51
CA LYS A 111 -11.86 16.52 -18.00
C LYS A 111 -12.59 15.65 -19.02
N THR A 112 -12.80 14.39 -18.72
CA THR A 112 -13.69 13.56 -19.53
C THR A 112 -15.05 14.20 -19.44
N GLU A 113 -15.65 14.56 -20.58
CA GLU A 113 -16.96 15.22 -20.65
C GLU A 113 -18.09 14.38 -20.04
N ALA A 114 -17.83 13.10 -19.81
CA ALA A 114 -18.70 12.20 -19.07
C ALA A 114 -17.95 11.72 -17.80
N THR A 115 -18.18 12.36 -16.67
CA THR A 115 -17.88 11.73 -15.39
C THR A 115 -18.88 10.58 -15.16
N LEU A 116 -18.47 9.52 -14.45
CA LEU A 116 -19.38 8.43 -14.02
C LEU A 116 -20.67 8.94 -13.35
N PHE A 117 -20.66 10.18 -12.86
CA PHE A 117 -21.76 10.88 -12.22
C PHE A 117 -22.62 11.75 -13.16
N ASP A 118 -22.21 11.89 -14.42
CA ASP A 118 -22.94 12.67 -15.46
C ASP A 118 -23.77 11.77 -16.39
N SER A 119 -23.88 10.48 -16.09
CA SER A 119 -24.77 9.62 -16.85
C SER A 119 -26.22 10.11 -16.69
N GLU A 120 -26.97 10.19 -17.79
CA GLU A 120 -28.37 10.65 -17.77
C GLU A 120 -29.23 9.83 -16.80
N GLU A 121 -28.86 8.57 -16.55
CA GLU A 121 -29.52 7.71 -15.57
C GLU A 121 -29.39 8.22 -14.13
N ILE A 122 -28.25 8.78 -13.76
CA ILE A 122 -28.04 9.34 -12.41
C ILE A 122 -28.83 10.64 -12.28
N LYS A 123 -28.85 11.49 -13.31
CA LYS A 123 -29.67 12.71 -13.33
C LYS A 123 -31.18 12.40 -13.24
N GLN A 124 -31.64 11.34 -13.93
CA GLN A 124 -33.04 10.89 -13.84
C GLN A 124 -33.39 10.35 -12.45
N LYS A 125 -32.50 9.54 -11.83
CA LYS A 125 -32.73 9.03 -10.47
C LYS A 125 -32.72 10.13 -9.42
N ASP A 126 -31.83 11.12 -9.55
CA ASP A 126 -31.77 12.27 -8.64
C ASP A 126 -33.02 13.14 -8.76
N SER A 127 -33.56 13.29 -9.98
CA SER A 127 -34.85 13.98 -10.23
C SER A 127 -36.04 13.23 -9.62
N GLN A 128 -36.07 11.90 -9.75
CA GLN A 128 -37.12 11.06 -9.14
C GLN A 128 -37.06 11.10 -7.61
N LEU A 129 -35.85 11.12 -7.03
CA LEU A 129 -35.68 11.21 -5.59
C LEU A 129 -36.12 12.57 -5.03
N LYS A 130 -35.93 13.65 -5.78
CA LYS A 130 -36.41 14.99 -5.41
C LYS A 130 -37.93 15.10 -5.45
N ILE A 131 -38.58 14.44 -6.42
CA ILE A 131 -40.05 14.42 -6.54
C ILE A 131 -40.68 13.57 -5.42
N ALA A 132 -40.04 12.49 -4.99
CA ALA A 132 -40.55 11.61 -3.92
C ALA A 132 -40.39 12.20 -2.50
N LYS A 133 -39.67 13.32 -2.33
CA LYS A 133 -39.49 14.01 -1.05
C LYS A 133 -40.44 15.18 -0.82
N HIS A 134 -41.32 15.45 -1.77
CA HIS A 134 -42.46 16.39 -1.66
C HIS A 134 -43.77 15.65 -1.62
#